data_25d0a90eb982daf66c527679a72dbf48
#
_entry.id   25d0a90eb982daf66c527679a72dbf48
#
_cell.length_a   1.000
_cell.length_b   1.000
_cell.length_c   1.000
_cell.angle_alpha   90.00
_cell.angle_beta   90.00
_cell.angle_gamma   90.00
#
_symmetry.space_group_name_H-M   'P 1'
#
loop_
_entity.id
_entity.type
_entity.pdbx_description
1 polymer ?
#
loop_
_entity_poly.entity_id
_entity_poly.type
_entity_poly.pdbx_seq_one_letter_code
_entity_poly.pdbx_strand_id
1 'polypeptide(L)'
;VADYTYSSTDKLILNTTLTYSHDLIRVSSYIDIDSSKYTLDGIDFDIPQVESPFSHHRNILSWQTSALWTPIRWMMINGQYMFEHNDNRNVSTWSAGIVFNLLKKELKLKGSTAYNYRFPSMNDLYWRPGGNPDVKPEEGYSYDASISYRKSINKHLLFDAEVSGYLMNIDNWILWLPKDGNQWVWTPQNKRNVRSYGVELYGKTTFHYGELVSSLSGNYSWSQSRTRKKQHVDDNAYMRQIPYRPRFKWNLRWNIDYKDAFFVWQMTYTGRRFITTDESYATDPYSVH
;
A
#
# COMPACT_ATOMS: atom_id res chain seq x y z
N VAL A 1 -6.06 -9.67 -22.30
CA VAL A 1 -4.91 -10.24 -21.57
C VAL A 1 -4.46 -11.48 -22.32
N ALA A 2 -3.17 -11.60 -22.57
CA ALA A 2 -2.55 -12.78 -23.12
C ALA A 2 -1.40 -13.21 -22.19
N ASP A 3 -1.45 -14.45 -21.73
CA ASP A 3 -0.49 -15.03 -20.80
C ASP A 3 0.26 -16.20 -21.45
N TYR A 4 1.55 -16.26 -21.23
CA TYR A 4 2.38 -17.37 -21.63
C TYR A 4 3.29 -17.80 -20.48
N THR A 5 3.28 -19.09 -20.16
CA THR A 5 4.14 -19.68 -19.13
C THR A 5 5.08 -20.69 -19.77
N TYR A 6 6.38 -20.57 -19.53
CA TYR A 6 7.41 -21.50 -19.93
C TYR A 6 8.14 -22.04 -18.71
N SER A 7 8.21 -23.37 -18.57
CA SER A 7 9.06 -24.03 -17.59
C SER A 7 10.06 -24.93 -18.30
N SER A 8 11.35 -24.62 -18.20
CA SER A 8 12.40 -25.40 -18.88
C SER A 8 12.88 -26.60 -18.06
N THR A 9 12.71 -26.54 -16.76
CA THR A 9 13.03 -27.60 -15.79
C THR A 9 12.25 -27.33 -14.52
N ASP A 10 12.24 -28.25 -13.55
CA ASP A 10 11.72 -28.01 -12.19
C ASP A 10 12.44 -26.86 -11.44
N LYS A 11 13.48 -26.28 -12.07
CA LYS A 11 14.34 -25.23 -11.46
C LYS A 11 14.08 -23.84 -12.00
N LEU A 12 13.53 -23.67 -13.19
CA LEU A 12 13.31 -22.37 -13.80
C LEU A 12 11.90 -22.29 -14.38
N ILE A 13 11.17 -21.30 -13.91
CA ILE A 13 9.84 -20.94 -14.42
C ILE A 13 9.92 -19.52 -14.95
N LEU A 14 9.51 -19.32 -16.19
CA LEU A 14 9.39 -18.01 -16.82
C LEU A 14 7.92 -17.78 -17.18
N ASN A 15 7.41 -16.62 -16.80
CA ASN A 15 6.07 -16.19 -17.20
C ASN A 15 6.18 -14.87 -17.92
N THR A 16 5.40 -14.69 -18.97
CA THR A 16 5.24 -13.41 -19.64
C THR A 16 3.77 -13.13 -19.89
N THR A 17 3.37 -11.89 -19.66
CA THR A 17 1.98 -11.44 -19.77
C THR A 17 1.96 -10.14 -20.56
N LEU A 18 1.08 -10.06 -21.53
CA LEU A 18 0.75 -8.84 -22.25
C LEU A 18 -0.68 -8.43 -21.90
N THR A 19 -0.83 -7.21 -21.40
CA THR A 19 -2.12 -6.66 -20.96
C THR A 19 -2.39 -5.36 -21.69
N TYR A 20 -3.58 -5.20 -22.19
CA TYR A 20 -4.11 -3.92 -22.65
C TYR A 20 -5.28 -3.53 -21.76
N SER A 21 -5.28 -2.30 -21.26
CA SER A 21 -6.38 -1.71 -20.53
C SER A 21 -6.80 -0.38 -21.13
N HIS A 22 -8.09 -0.10 -21.04
CA HIS A 22 -8.70 1.14 -21.48
C HIS A 22 -9.51 1.70 -20.30
N ASP A 23 -9.02 2.80 -19.73
CA ASP A 23 -9.70 3.50 -18.66
C ASP A 23 -10.52 4.63 -19.25
N LEU A 24 -11.75 4.81 -18.79
CA LEU A 24 -12.65 5.85 -19.21
C LEU A 24 -13.28 6.52 -18.00
N ILE A 25 -13.19 7.84 -17.92
CA ILE A 25 -14.00 8.65 -17.01
C ILE A 25 -14.99 9.46 -17.83
N ARG A 26 -16.27 9.41 -17.46
CA ARG A 26 -17.34 10.22 -18.03
C ARG A 26 -18.10 10.92 -16.92
N VAL A 27 -18.32 12.19 -17.11
CA VAL A 27 -19.19 12.99 -16.24
C VAL A 27 -20.29 13.58 -17.10
N SER A 28 -21.53 13.21 -16.85
CA SER A 28 -22.68 13.62 -17.66
C SER A 28 -23.09 15.08 -17.41
N SER A 29 -22.94 15.54 -16.18
CA SER A 29 -23.11 16.93 -15.77
C SER A 29 -22.47 17.09 -14.40
N TYR A 30 -21.98 18.26 -14.11
CA TYR A 30 -21.48 18.55 -12.80
C TYR A 30 -21.76 20.04 -12.48
N ILE A 31 -22.02 20.31 -11.19
CA ILE A 31 -22.24 21.67 -10.71
C ILE A 31 -20.90 22.16 -10.19
N ASP A 32 -20.29 23.13 -10.86
CA ASP A 32 -19.16 23.86 -10.33
C ASP A 32 -19.64 24.99 -9.42
N ILE A 33 -19.04 25.08 -8.25
CA ILE A 33 -19.21 26.22 -7.37
C ILE A 33 -18.17 27.25 -7.80
N ASP A 34 -18.43 27.96 -8.87
CA ASP A 34 -17.56 29.04 -9.30
C ASP A 34 -17.82 30.29 -8.44
N SER A 35 -16.80 31.14 -8.41
CA SER A 35 -16.66 32.35 -7.59
C SER A 35 -17.60 33.53 -7.97
N SER A 36 -18.63 33.32 -8.76
CA SER A 36 -19.70 34.31 -8.91
C SER A 36 -20.55 34.33 -7.65
N LYS A 37 -20.10 35.07 -6.66
CA LYS A 37 -20.82 35.27 -5.40
C LYS A 37 -22.03 36.16 -5.61
N TYR A 38 -23.18 35.75 -5.08
CA TYR A 38 -24.24 36.70 -4.84
C TYR A 38 -24.40 36.88 -3.32
N THR A 39 -24.63 38.10 -2.89
CA THR A 39 -24.78 38.46 -1.50
C THR A 39 -26.26 38.64 -1.17
N LEU A 40 -26.80 37.84 -0.23
CA LEU A 40 -28.11 38.01 0.33
C LEU A 40 -28.00 38.32 1.83
N ASP A 41 -28.55 39.42 2.27
CA ASP A 41 -28.47 39.88 3.68
C ASP A 41 -27.08 39.92 4.28
N GLY A 42 -26.05 40.26 3.46
CA GLY A 42 -24.64 40.31 3.87
C GLY A 42 -23.95 38.96 3.92
N ILE A 43 -24.58 37.90 3.46
CA ILE A 43 -24.02 36.55 3.33
C ILE A 43 -23.71 36.30 1.85
N ASP A 44 -22.47 35.97 1.56
CA ASP A 44 -22.02 35.62 0.21
C ASP A 44 -22.36 34.15 -0.07
N PHE A 45 -23.03 33.89 -1.16
CA PHE A 45 -23.33 32.55 -1.68
C PHE A 45 -22.63 32.33 -3.01
N ASP A 46 -22.00 31.17 -3.18
CA ASP A 46 -21.47 30.74 -4.46
C ASP A 46 -22.62 30.23 -5.35
N ILE A 47 -22.74 30.73 -6.56
CA ILE A 47 -23.77 30.26 -7.51
C ILE A 47 -23.23 29.01 -8.20
N PRO A 48 -23.93 27.86 -8.07
CA PRO A 48 -23.53 26.66 -8.80
C PRO A 48 -23.64 26.88 -10.31
N GLN A 49 -22.53 26.67 -11.03
CA GLN A 49 -22.54 26.65 -12.49
C GLN A 49 -22.57 25.21 -12.99
N VAL A 50 -23.42 24.94 -13.98
CA VAL A 50 -23.47 23.63 -14.64
C VAL A 50 -22.41 23.60 -15.73
N GLU A 51 -21.35 22.81 -15.52
CA GLU A 51 -20.36 22.57 -16.55
C GLU A 51 -20.84 21.55 -17.59
N SER A 52 -20.25 21.68 -18.80
CA SER A 52 -20.52 20.75 -19.88
C SER A 52 -20.05 19.33 -19.53
N PRO A 53 -20.75 18.32 -20.02
CA PRO A 53 -20.28 16.95 -19.92
C PRO A 53 -18.86 16.79 -20.49
N PHE A 54 -18.04 16.00 -19.84
CA PHE A 54 -16.70 15.68 -20.35
C PHE A 54 -16.41 14.19 -20.28
N SER A 55 -15.47 13.74 -21.11
CA SER A 55 -14.91 12.40 -21.05
C SER A 55 -13.42 12.42 -21.30
N HIS A 56 -12.68 11.65 -20.53
CA HIS A 56 -11.28 11.39 -20.75
C HIS A 56 -11.05 9.88 -20.78
N HIS A 57 -10.12 9.45 -21.59
CA HIS A 57 -9.70 8.07 -21.70
C HIS A 57 -8.19 7.93 -21.59
N ARG A 58 -7.75 6.74 -21.23
CA ARG A 58 -6.34 6.39 -21.15
C ARG A 58 -6.16 4.95 -21.59
N ASN A 59 -5.22 4.75 -22.51
CA ASN A 59 -4.84 3.42 -22.98
C ASN A 59 -3.52 3.03 -22.32
N ILE A 60 -3.45 1.84 -21.75
CA ILE A 60 -2.23 1.32 -21.17
C ILE A 60 -1.93 -0.05 -21.82
N LEU A 61 -0.77 -0.17 -22.41
CA LEU A 61 -0.21 -1.43 -22.86
C LEU A 61 0.91 -1.82 -21.91
N SER A 62 0.77 -2.94 -21.23
CA SER A 62 1.73 -3.44 -20.24
C SER A 62 2.29 -4.77 -20.69
N TRP A 63 3.61 -4.89 -20.70
CA TRP A 63 4.32 -6.14 -20.87
C TRP A 63 5.08 -6.47 -19.59
N GLN A 64 4.77 -7.62 -19.01
CA GLN A 64 5.38 -8.11 -17.79
C GLN A 64 6.08 -9.44 -18.06
N THR A 65 7.28 -9.58 -17.52
CA THR A 65 8.02 -10.85 -17.51
C THR A 65 8.50 -11.12 -16.10
N SER A 66 8.34 -12.36 -15.64
CA SER A 66 8.85 -12.82 -14.35
C SER A 66 9.62 -14.12 -14.50
N ALA A 67 10.63 -14.26 -13.66
CA ALA A 67 11.46 -15.45 -13.56
C ALA A 67 11.50 -15.94 -12.12
N LEU A 68 11.32 -17.25 -11.93
CA LEU A 68 11.56 -17.93 -10.67
C LEU A 68 12.60 -19.01 -10.92
N TRP A 69 13.75 -18.89 -10.24
CA TRP A 69 14.86 -19.79 -10.37
C TRP A 69 15.22 -20.43 -9.03
N THR A 70 15.27 -21.76 -9.01
CA THR A 70 15.65 -22.58 -7.86
C THR A 70 16.96 -23.32 -8.16
N PRO A 71 18.13 -22.63 -8.12
CA PRO A 71 19.41 -23.25 -8.49
C PRO A 71 19.76 -24.44 -7.60
N ILE A 72 19.43 -24.34 -6.33
CA ILE A 72 19.63 -25.37 -5.31
C ILE A 72 18.42 -25.47 -4.39
N ARG A 73 18.22 -26.61 -3.74
CA ARG A 73 17.00 -26.92 -2.97
C ARG A 73 16.67 -25.96 -1.83
N TRP A 74 17.66 -25.24 -1.33
CA TRP A 74 17.48 -24.32 -0.21
C TRP A 74 17.49 -22.84 -0.64
N MET A 75 17.70 -22.52 -1.93
CA MET A 75 17.73 -21.16 -2.43
C MET A 75 16.76 -20.98 -3.60
N MET A 76 16.01 -19.90 -3.56
CA MET A 76 15.09 -19.48 -4.62
C MET A 76 15.33 -18.00 -4.92
N ILE A 77 15.44 -17.66 -6.19
CA ILE A 77 15.62 -16.30 -6.68
C ILE A 77 14.43 -15.99 -7.58
N ASN A 78 13.82 -14.84 -7.40
CA ASN A 78 12.78 -14.34 -8.29
C ASN A 78 13.13 -12.96 -8.80
N GLY A 79 12.71 -12.67 -10.01
CA GLY A 79 12.80 -11.36 -10.62
C GLY A 79 11.57 -11.09 -11.46
N GLN A 80 11.19 -9.83 -11.54
CA GLN A 80 10.11 -9.36 -12.37
C GLN A 80 10.51 -8.06 -13.03
N TYR A 81 10.16 -7.91 -14.29
CA TYR A 81 10.27 -6.67 -15.05
C TYR A 81 8.93 -6.38 -15.71
N MET A 82 8.51 -5.13 -15.65
CA MET A 82 7.30 -4.66 -16.32
C MET A 82 7.62 -3.37 -17.10
N PHE A 83 7.20 -3.37 -18.35
CA PHE A 83 7.19 -2.18 -19.20
C PHE A 83 5.76 -1.77 -19.46
N GLU A 84 5.45 -0.50 -19.27
CA GLU A 84 4.15 0.09 -19.54
C GLU A 84 4.27 1.26 -20.50
N HIS A 85 3.43 1.25 -21.51
CA HIS A 85 3.21 2.36 -22.42
C HIS A 85 1.82 2.94 -22.14
N ASN A 86 1.76 4.20 -21.75
CA ASN A 86 0.53 4.95 -21.49
C ASN A 86 0.53 6.20 -22.34
N ASP A 87 -0.30 6.20 -23.41
CA ASP A 87 -0.51 7.29 -24.37
C ASP A 87 0.77 8.06 -24.76
N ASN A 88 1.41 8.78 -23.85
CA ASN A 88 2.57 9.64 -24.11
C ASN A 88 3.79 9.32 -23.24
N ARG A 89 3.76 8.24 -22.44
CA ARG A 89 4.82 7.95 -21.49
C ARG A 89 5.15 6.46 -21.42
N ASN A 90 6.44 6.18 -21.43
CA ASN A 90 6.97 4.84 -21.21
C ASN A 90 7.53 4.73 -19.78
N VAL A 91 7.21 3.66 -19.11
CA VAL A 91 7.68 3.38 -17.75
C VAL A 91 8.18 1.95 -17.65
N SER A 92 9.28 1.77 -16.94
CA SER A 92 9.79 0.45 -16.59
C SER A 92 9.88 0.31 -15.09
N THR A 93 9.34 -0.78 -14.56
CA THR A 93 9.46 -1.17 -13.16
C THR A 93 10.10 -2.54 -13.05
N TRP A 94 10.71 -2.82 -11.92
CA TRP A 94 11.33 -4.12 -11.68
C TRP A 94 11.29 -4.49 -10.20
N SER A 95 11.36 -5.78 -9.93
CA SER A 95 11.59 -6.31 -8.59
C SER A 95 12.54 -7.51 -8.64
N ALA A 96 13.27 -7.70 -7.56
CA ALA A 96 14.12 -8.86 -7.36
C ALA A 96 14.00 -9.33 -5.91
N GLY A 97 14.02 -10.65 -5.72
CA GLY A 97 13.93 -11.24 -4.40
C GLY A 97 14.74 -12.53 -4.29
N ILE A 98 15.11 -12.85 -3.06
CA ILE A 98 15.82 -14.07 -2.72
C ILE A 98 15.21 -14.70 -1.47
N VAL A 99 15.09 -16.01 -1.47
CA VAL A 99 14.59 -16.80 -0.36
C VAL A 99 15.59 -17.93 -0.06
N PHE A 100 15.99 -18.02 1.20
CA PHE A 100 16.77 -19.12 1.72
C PHE A 100 15.90 -19.99 2.63
N ASN A 101 15.76 -21.27 2.30
CA ASN A 101 15.09 -22.28 3.11
C ASN A 101 16.14 -23.09 3.87
N LEU A 102 16.29 -22.82 5.14
CA LEU A 102 17.30 -23.40 6.01
C LEU A 102 16.66 -24.38 7.01
N LEU A 103 17.48 -25.13 7.76
CA LEU A 103 17.04 -26.05 8.81
C LEU A 103 15.86 -26.94 8.34
N LYS A 104 16.03 -27.63 7.20
CA LYS A 104 14.99 -28.48 6.61
C LYS A 104 13.67 -27.72 6.34
N LYS A 105 13.75 -26.42 6.00
CA LYS A 105 12.64 -25.48 5.77
C LYS A 105 11.93 -24.96 7.04
N GLU A 106 12.46 -25.24 8.21
CA GLU A 106 11.95 -24.65 9.46
C GLU A 106 12.28 -23.14 9.52
N LEU A 107 13.42 -22.72 9.00
CA LEU A 107 13.87 -21.33 8.97
C LEU A 107 13.89 -20.82 7.51
N LYS A 108 13.26 -19.66 7.28
CA LYS A 108 13.33 -18.96 5.99
C LYS A 108 13.88 -17.55 6.21
N LEU A 109 14.83 -17.18 5.36
CA LEU A 109 15.30 -15.81 5.22
C LEU A 109 14.82 -15.30 3.86
N LYS A 110 14.22 -14.12 3.83
CA LYS A 110 13.73 -13.50 2.59
C LYS A 110 14.29 -12.09 2.51
N GLY A 111 14.63 -11.66 1.31
CA GLY A 111 14.96 -10.28 1.00
C GLY A 111 14.43 -9.92 -0.37
N SER A 112 13.92 -8.70 -0.52
CA SER A 112 13.43 -8.19 -1.80
C SER A 112 13.70 -6.71 -1.95
N THR A 113 13.78 -6.29 -3.21
CA THR A 113 13.87 -4.88 -3.59
C THR A 113 13.08 -4.65 -4.87
N ALA A 114 12.47 -3.48 -4.98
CA ALA A 114 11.73 -3.11 -6.18
C ALA A 114 11.87 -1.61 -6.47
N TYR A 115 11.83 -1.27 -7.75
CA TYR A 115 11.50 0.05 -8.23
C TYR A 115 10.03 0.08 -8.64
N ASN A 116 9.28 0.94 -7.99
CA ASN A 116 7.83 1.07 -8.14
C ASN A 116 7.49 2.38 -8.83
N TYR A 117 6.42 2.34 -9.62
CA TYR A 117 5.87 3.50 -10.31
C TYR A 117 4.34 3.42 -10.27
N ARG A 118 3.68 4.56 -10.07
CA ARG A 118 2.22 4.64 -10.09
C ARG A 118 1.78 5.86 -10.90
N PHE A 119 1.06 5.62 -11.98
CA PHE A 119 0.36 6.70 -12.68
C PHE A 119 -0.70 7.31 -11.76
N PRO A 120 -0.94 8.63 -11.87
CA PRO A 120 -2.11 9.24 -11.26
C PRO A 120 -3.38 8.51 -11.73
N SER A 121 -4.33 8.31 -10.82
CA SER A 121 -5.62 7.77 -11.20
C SER A 121 -6.40 8.76 -12.07
N MET A 122 -7.41 8.27 -12.80
CA MET A 122 -8.29 9.17 -13.56
C MET A 122 -9.00 10.18 -12.64
N ASN A 123 -9.29 9.79 -11.39
CA ASN A 123 -9.82 10.70 -10.38
C ASN A 123 -8.79 11.76 -9.95
N ASP A 124 -7.52 11.40 -9.78
CA ASP A 124 -6.49 12.39 -9.45
C ASP A 124 -6.39 13.46 -10.55
N LEU A 125 -6.53 13.05 -11.81
CA LEU A 125 -6.41 13.97 -12.95
C LEU A 125 -7.68 14.77 -13.21
N TYR A 126 -8.86 14.12 -13.17
CA TYR A 126 -10.08 14.64 -13.78
C TYR A 126 -11.29 14.68 -12.86
N TRP A 127 -11.14 14.33 -11.57
CA TRP A 127 -12.24 14.48 -10.61
C TRP A 127 -12.68 15.95 -10.53
N ARG A 128 -13.98 16.18 -10.52
CA ARG A 128 -14.52 17.54 -10.35
C ARG A 128 -15.26 17.63 -8.99
N PRO A 129 -15.02 18.74 -8.25
CA PRO A 129 -14.35 19.99 -8.66
C PRO A 129 -12.84 20.05 -8.37
N GLY A 130 -12.16 18.99 -8.06
CA GLY A 130 -10.80 19.08 -7.50
C GLY A 130 -9.66 18.37 -8.24
N GLY A 131 -9.91 17.66 -9.33
CA GLY A 131 -8.87 16.97 -10.08
C GLY A 131 -7.77 17.91 -10.60
N ASN A 132 -6.55 17.39 -10.75
CA ASN A 132 -5.39 18.14 -11.17
C ASN A 132 -4.64 17.41 -12.30
N PRO A 133 -4.76 17.83 -13.57
CA PRO A 133 -4.09 17.20 -14.71
C PRO A 133 -2.56 17.29 -14.64
N ASP A 134 -1.99 18.23 -13.88
CA ASP A 134 -0.55 18.46 -13.78
C ASP A 134 0.15 17.56 -12.74
N VAL A 135 -0.60 16.70 -12.05
CA VAL A 135 -0.03 15.78 -11.06
C VAL A 135 0.91 14.79 -11.72
N LYS A 136 2.14 14.75 -11.20
CA LYS A 136 3.19 13.83 -11.65
C LYS A 136 2.96 12.44 -11.05
N PRO A 137 3.39 11.38 -11.75
CA PRO A 137 3.39 10.04 -11.20
C PRO A 137 4.24 9.91 -9.93
N GLU A 138 3.86 8.99 -9.07
CA GLU A 138 4.68 8.55 -7.94
C GLU A 138 5.69 7.51 -8.40
N GLU A 139 6.90 7.58 -7.86
CA GLU A 139 7.94 6.60 -8.12
C GLU A 139 8.80 6.38 -6.88
N GLY A 140 9.46 5.24 -6.81
CA GLY A 140 10.33 5.00 -5.67
C GLY A 140 10.84 3.59 -5.52
N TYR A 141 11.72 3.43 -4.55
CA TYR A 141 12.34 2.15 -4.22
C TYR A 141 11.77 1.59 -2.92
N SER A 142 11.53 0.28 -2.90
CA SER A 142 11.23 -0.49 -1.70
C SER A 142 12.27 -1.57 -1.45
N TYR A 143 12.49 -1.84 -0.17
CA TYR A 143 13.39 -2.87 0.34
C TYR A 143 12.69 -3.59 1.48
N ASP A 144 12.67 -4.90 1.45
CA ASP A 144 12.03 -5.74 2.45
C ASP A 144 12.97 -6.87 2.85
N ALA A 145 12.96 -7.19 4.13
CA ALA A 145 13.67 -8.36 4.64
C ALA A 145 12.83 -9.04 5.72
N SER A 146 12.81 -10.37 5.73
CA SER A 146 12.13 -11.11 6.78
C SER A 146 12.85 -12.40 7.17
N ILE A 147 12.62 -12.80 8.42
CA ILE A 147 13.03 -14.06 9.00
C ILE A 147 11.77 -14.73 9.52
N SER A 148 11.46 -15.91 9.01
CA SER A 148 10.35 -16.72 9.52
C SER A 148 10.84 -18.06 10.00
N TYR A 149 10.31 -18.49 11.14
CA TYR A 149 10.62 -19.75 11.76
C TYR A 149 9.33 -20.53 12.03
N ARG A 150 9.26 -21.76 11.51
CA ARG A 150 8.12 -22.64 11.69
C ARG A 150 8.59 -24.00 12.13
N LYS A 151 8.09 -24.46 13.28
CA LYS A 151 8.49 -25.74 13.86
C LYS A 151 7.32 -26.47 14.51
N SER A 152 7.22 -27.76 14.22
CA SER A 152 6.45 -28.68 15.03
C SER A 152 7.31 -29.11 16.21
N ILE A 153 7.00 -28.59 17.41
CA ILE A 153 7.75 -28.87 18.65
C ILE A 153 7.52 -30.33 19.06
N ASN A 154 6.28 -30.77 18.90
CA ASN A 154 5.88 -32.15 19.09
C ASN A 154 4.60 -32.44 18.29
N LYS A 155 4.00 -33.64 18.40
CA LYS A 155 2.77 -34.00 17.66
C LYS A 155 1.54 -33.12 17.99
N HIS A 156 1.61 -32.35 19.05
CA HIS A 156 0.50 -31.53 19.55
C HIS A 156 0.73 -30.04 19.36
N LEU A 157 1.96 -29.57 19.18
CA LEU A 157 2.28 -28.14 19.23
C LEU A 157 3.05 -27.71 17.99
N LEU A 158 2.43 -26.82 17.22
CA LEU A 158 3.04 -26.13 16.08
C LEU A 158 3.27 -24.66 16.45
N PHE A 159 4.48 -24.18 16.21
CA PHE A 159 4.88 -22.79 16.39
C PHE A 159 5.25 -22.17 15.05
N ASP A 160 4.81 -20.94 14.80
CA ASP A 160 5.11 -20.13 13.60
C ASP A 160 5.37 -18.68 14.02
N ALA A 161 6.48 -18.11 13.60
CA ALA A 161 6.82 -16.72 13.90
C ALA A 161 7.53 -16.08 12.69
N GLU A 162 7.27 -14.81 12.47
CA GLU A 162 7.98 -14.02 11.45
C GLU A 162 8.29 -12.63 12.01
N VAL A 163 9.50 -12.16 11.73
CA VAL A 163 9.92 -10.77 11.89
C VAL A 163 10.24 -10.23 10.51
N SER A 164 9.62 -9.14 10.14
CA SER A 164 9.90 -8.45 8.88
C SER A 164 10.20 -6.97 9.11
N GLY A 165 11.05 -6.43 8.25
CA GLY A 165 11.34 -5.00 8.20
C GLY A 165 11.27 -4.50 6.78
N TYR A 166 10.81 -3.28 6.61
CA TYR A 166 10.74 -2.64 5.31
C TYR A 166 11.24 -1.20 5.33
N LEU A 167 11.70 -0.74 4.17
CA LEU A 167 12.06 0.64 3.88
C LEU A 167 11.54 1.00 2.49
N MET A 168 10.77 2.08 2.39
CA MET A 168 10.23 2.61 1.14
C MET A 168 10.57 4.10 1.03
N ASN A 169 11.12 4.49 -0.11
CA ASN A 169 11.28 5.89 -0.48
C ASN A 169 10.37 6.17 -1.67
N ILE A 170 9.50 7.16 -1.54
CA ILE A 170 8.54 7.55 -2.58
C ILE A 170 8.80 9.01 -2.92
N ASP A 171 9.01 9.28 -4.20
CA ASP A 171 9.08 10.61 -4.76
C ASP A 171 7.74 10.99 -5.39
N ASN A 172 7.42 12.28 -5.39
CA ASN A 172 6.18 12.85 -5.95
C ASN A 172 4.88 12.25 -5.37
N TRP A 173 4.88 11.86 -4.09
CA TRP A 173 3.67 11.28 -3.49
C TRP A 173 2.45 12.17 -3.68
N ILE A 174 1.36 11.58 -4.16
CA ILE A 174 0.09 12.27 -4.45
C ILE A 174 -0.76 12.25 -3.17
N LEU A 175 -1.09 13.46 -2.69
CA LEU A 175 -2.01 13.66 -1.57
C LEU A 175 -3.13 14.59 -1.98
N TRP A 176 -4.35 14.25 -1.59
CA TRP A 176 -5.48 15.14 -1.67
C TRP A 176 -5.42 16.12 -0.50
N LEU A 177 -5.37 17.40 -0.79
CA LEU A 177 -5.27 18.48 0.18
C LEU A 177 -6.27 19.58 -0.17
N PRO A 178 -6.74 20.37 0.82
CA PRO A 178 -7.53 21.55 0.54
C PRO A 178 -6.82 22.46 -0.46
N LYS A 179 -7.56 22.95 -1.45
CA LYS A 179 -7.05 23.89 -2.46
C LYS A 179 -6.76 25.24 -1.80
N ASP A 180 -5.62 25.85 -2.16
CA ASP A 180 -5.27 27.18 -1.67
C ASP A 180 -6.41 28.16 -2.00
N GLY A 181 -6.87 28.89 -0.98
CA GLY A 181 -7.98 29.84 -1.09
C GLY A 181 -9.39 29.23 -1.03
N ASN A 182 -9.55 27.92 -1.07
CA ASN A 182 -10.83 27.23 -0.92
C ASN A 182 -10.69 25.91 -0.16
N GLN A 183 -10.92 25.94 1.15
CA GLN A 183 -10.78 24.77 2.04
C GLN A 183 -11.82 23.65 1.78
N TRP A 184 -12.90 23.93 1.06
CA TRP A 184 -13.96 22.98 0.75
C TRP A 184 -13.66 22.11 -0.47
N VAL A 185 -12.75 22.59 -1.34
CA VAL A 185 -12.33 21.84 -2.53
C VAL A 185 -10.98 21.17 -2.25
N TRP A 186 -10.96 19.86 -2.31
CA TRP A 186 -9.75 19.05 -2.19
C TRP A 186 -9.16 18.80 -3.57
N THR A 187 -7.85 18.95 -3.70
CA THR A 187 -7.13 18.75 -4.96
C THR A 187 -5.90 17.86 -4.74
N PRO A 188 -5.59 16.93 -5.64
CA PRO A 188 -4.40 16.13 -5.55
C PRO A 188 -3.17 16.96 -5.90
N GLN A 189 -2.15 16.84 -5.10
CA GLN A 189 -0.88 17.54 -5.25
C GLN A 189 0.27 16.57 -5.00
N ASN A 190 1.35 16.71 -5.77
CA ASN A 190 2.59 16.02 -5.45
C ASN A 190 3.22 16.70 -4.24
N LYS A 191 3.04 16.07 -3.10
CA LYS A 191 3.67 16.53 -1.86
C LYS A 191 4.84 15.62 -1.54
N ARG A 192 6.05 16.11 -1.78
CA ARG A 192 7.29 15.65 -1.12
C ARG A 192 7.75 14.22 -1.39
N ASN A 193 9.02 14.06 -1.15
CA ASN A 193 9.63 12.75 -1.00
C ASN A 193 9.28 12.22 0.39
N VAL A 194 8.70 11.04 0.44
CA VAL A 194 8.30 10.37 1.67
C VAL A 194 9.19 9.15 1.89
N ARG A 195 9.65 8.99 3.13
CA ARG A 195 10.25 7.74 3.59
C ARG A 195 9.30 7.06 4.56
N SER A 196 8.94 5.83 4.24
CA SER A 196 8.19 4.94 5.11
C SER A 196 9.07 3.76 5.49
N TYR A 197 9.12 3.40 6.76
CA TYR A 197 9.86 2.24 7.25
C TYR A 197 9.18 1.69 8.49
N GLY A 198 9.40 0.41 8.75
CA GLY A 198 8.77 -0.25 9.88
C GLY A 198 9.29 -1.64 10.13
N VAL A 199 8.83 -2.19 11.24
CA VAL A 199 9.07 -3.58 11.64
C VAL A 199 7.71 -4.21 11.98
N GLU A 200 7.52 -5.43 11.50
CA GLU A 200 6.32 -6.21 11.77
C GLU A 200 6.72 -7.54 12.42
N LEU A 201 5.95 -7.92 13.42
CA LEU A 201 6.09 -9.18 14.12
C LEU A 201 4.80 -9.98 13.93
N TYR A 202 4.93 -11.23 13.60
CA TYR A 202 3.84 -12.19 13.55
C TYR A 202 4.19 -13.39 14.42
N GLY A 203 3.21 -13.91 15.15
CA GLY A 203 3.32 -15.13 15.89
C GLY A 203 2.03 -15.94 15.85
N LYS A 204 2.15 -17.26 15.74
CA LYS A 204 1.03 -18.20 15.86
C LYS A 204 1.49 -19.47 16.56
N THR A 205 0.68 -19.90 17.52
CA THR A 205 0.81 -21.20 18.17
C THR A 205 -0.46 -21.99 17.95
N THR A 206 -0.34 -23.24 17.50
CA THR A 206 -1.49 -24.12 17.32
C THR A 206 -1.27 -25.37 18.16
N PHE A 207 -2.23 -25.68 19.01
CA PHE A 207 -2.26 -26.85 19.86
C PHE A 207 -3.36 -27.80 19.41
N HIS A 208 -3.02 -29.10 19.32
CA HIS A 208 -3.93 -30.18 18.95
C HIS A 208 -3.92 -31.24 20.02
N TYR A 209 -5.08 -31.59 20.55
CA TYR A 209 -5.22 -32.69 21.49
C TYR A 209 -6.57 -33.40 21.31
N GLY A 210 -6.55 -34.60 20.74
CA GLY A 210 -7.76 -35.27 20.32
C GLY A 210 -8.56 -34.44 19.33
N GLU A 211 -9.82 -34.17 19.66
CA GLU A 211 -10.71 -33.30 18.85
C GLU A 211 -10.57 -31.80 19.17
N LEU A 212 -9.75 -31.45 20.15
CA LEU A 212 -9.50 -30.04 20.50
C LEU A 212 -8.38 -29.47 19.63
N VAL A 213 -8.70 -28.36 18.93
CA VAL A 213 -7.72 -27.53 18.27
C VAL A 213 -7.81 -26.11 18.84
N SER A 214 -6.71 -25.63 19.36
CA SER A 214 -6.63 -24.25 19.86
C SER A 214 -5.51 -23.50 19.13
N SER A 215 -5.78 -22.31 18.60
CA SER A 215 -4.76 -21.49 17.97
C SER A 215 -4.82 -20.06 18.45
N LEU A 216 -3.69 -19.58 18.97
CA LEU A 216 -3.47 -18.18 19.32
C LEU A 216 -2.54 -17.56 18.28
N SER A 217 -2.94 -16.46 17.67
CA SER A 217 -2.13 -15.71 16.71
C SER A 217 -2.16 -14.22 17.01
N GLY A 218 -1.09 -13.53 16.66
CA GLY A 218 -1.02 -12.08 16.80
C GLY A 218 -0.04 -11.45 15.84
N ASN A 219 -0.31 -10.19 15.52
CA ASN A 219 0.58 -9.32 14.76
C ASN A 219 0.82 -8.05 15.56
N TYR A 220 2.04 -7.55 15.48
CA TYR A 220 2.42 -6.23 15.94
C TYR A 220 3.12 -5.51 14.80
N SER A 221 2.76 -4.26 14.54
CA SER A 221 3.46 -3.42 13.58
C SER A 221 3.84 -2.07 14.19
N TRP A 222 5.08 -1.71 14.01
CA TRP A 222 5.59 -0.37 14.22
C TRP A 222 6.00 0.21 12.88
N SER A 223 5.48 1.39 12.55
CA SER A 223 5.76 2.04 11.27
C SER A 223 5.92 3.55 11.43
N GLN A 224 6.78 4.11 10.61
CA GLN A 224 7.00 5.54 10.55
C GLN A 224 7.07 6.01 9.09
N SER A 225 6.24 7.00 8.74
CA SER A 225 6.21 7.62 7.42
C SER A 225 6.45 9.11 7.57
N ARG A 226 7.53 9.62 7.00
CA ARG A 226 7.98 11.01 7.17
C ARG A 226 8.30 11.66 5.83
N THR A 227 8.07 12.97 5.75
CA THR A 227 8.53 13.78 4.62
C THR A 227 10.04 13.99 4.72
N ARG A 228 10.77 13.91 3.59
CA ARG A 228 12.24 14.00 3.54
C ARG A 228 12.78 15.31 3.00
N LYS A 229 11.97 16.08 2.29
CA LYS A 229 12.39 17.37 1.71
C LYS A 229 11.48 18.48 2.22
N LYS A 230 12.04 19.61 2.56
CA LYS A 230 11.29 20.84 2.80
C LYS A 230 10.70 21.35 1.49
N GLN A 231 9.49 21.85 1.51
CA GLN A 231 8.90 22.55 0.36
C GLN A 231 9.25 24.04 0.37
N HIS A 232 9.41 24.61 1.56
CA HIS A 232 9.82 26.00 1.82
C HIS A 232 10.60 26.06 3.13
N VAL A 233 11.20 27.23 3.43
CA VAL A 233 12.10 27.41 4.60
C VAL A 233 11.39 27.03 5.90
N ASP A 234 10.15 27.47 6.09
CA ASP A 234 9.35 27.31 7.33
C ASP A 234 8.38 26.11 7.27
N ASP A 235 8.80 25.02 6.62
CA ASP A 235 7.98 23.84 6.45
C ASP A 235 7.83 23.04 7.76
N ASN A 236 6.76 23.27 8.48
CA ASN A 236 6.44 22.63 9.76
C ASN A 236 6.13 21.12 9.64
N ALA A 237 5.87 20.62 8.43
CA ALA A 237 5.64 19.19 8.21
C ALA A 237 6.92 18.41 7.84
N TYR A 238 8.07 19.08 7.72
CA TYR A 238 9.36 18.43 7.46
C TYR A 238 9.74 17.46 8.59
N MET A 239 10.08 16.22 8.23
CA MET A 239 10.43 15.14 9.16
C MET A 239 9.31 14.72 10.13
N ARG A 240 8.09 15.23 9.96
CA ARG A 240 6.92 14.84 10.75
C ARG A 240 6.22 13.63 10.17
N GLN A 241 5.50 12.92 11.04
CA GLN A 241 4.67 11.78 10.65
C GLN A 241 3.55 12.23 9.72
N ILE A 242 3.30 11.44 8.68
CA ILE A 242 2.17 11.69 7.80
C ILE A 242 0.86 11.49 8.56
N PRO A 243 -0.11 12.41 8.39
CA PRO A 243 -1.40 12.32 9.04
C PRO A 243 -2.13 10.99 8.79
N TYR A 244 -2.99 10.60 9.72
CA TYR A 244 -3.82 9.41 9.70
C TYR A 244 -3.07 8.06 9.68
N ARG A 245 -1.75 8.06 9.86
CA ARG A 245 -0.93 6.84 9.95
C ARG A 245 -0.53 6.58 11.40
N PRO A 246 -1.11 5.57 12.08
CA PRO A 246 -0.69 5.21 13.43
C PRO A 246 0.71 4.61 13.41
N ARG A 247 1.52 4.93 14.41
CA ARG A 247 2.87 4.34 14.55
C ARG A 247 2.83 2.91 15.04
N PHE A 248 1.78 2.56 15.79
CA PHE A 248 1.65 1.24 16.40
C PHE A 248 0.27 0.65 16.09
N LYS A 249 0.28 -0.62 15.70
CA LYS A 249 -0.93 -1.44 15.58
C LYS A 249 -0.61 -2.83 16.07
N TRP A 250 -1.57 -3.49 16.69
CA TRP A 250 -1.48 -4.90 16.95
C TRP A 250 -2.87 -5.54 16.93
N ASN A 251 -2.90 -6.83 16.67
CA ASN A 251 -4.09 -7.65 16.85
C ASN A 251 -3.73 -8.97 17.49
N LEU A 252 -4.69 -9.52 18.21
CA LEU A 252 -4.66 -10.86 18.76
C LEU A 252 -5.93 -11.58 18.33
N ARG A 253 -5.78 -12.86 18.00
CA ARG A 253 -6.90 -13.72 17.67
C ARG A 253 -6.70 -15.08 18.31
N TRP A 254 -7.70 -15.54 19.04
CA TRP A 254 -7.77 -16.85 19.65
C TRP A 254 -8.95 -17.63 19.08
N ASN A 255 -8.66 -18.77 18.48
CA ASN A 255 -9.67 -19.71 18.00
C ASN A 255 -9.57 -20.99 18.82
N ILE A 256 -10.70 -21.52 19.19
CA ILE A 256 -10.85 -22.83 19.85
C ILE A 256 -11.91 -23.60 19.08
N ASP A 257 -11.56 -24.79 18.62
CA ASP A 257 -12.45 -25.72 17.95
C ASP A 257 -12.49 -27.01 18.79
N TYR A 258 -13.67 -27.43 19.16
CA TYR A 258 -13.88 -28.70 19.90
C TYR A 258 -15.15 -29.35 19.40
N LYS A 259 -15.04 -30.51 18.73
CA LYS A 259 -16.16 -31.21 18.08
C LYS A 259 -16.97 -30.25 17.18
N ASP A 260 -18.26 -30.10 17.45
CA ASP A 260 -19.20 -29.26 16.72
C ASP A 260 -19.24 -27.80 17.21
N ALA A 261 -18.47 -27.47 18.26
CA ALA A 261 -18.41 -26.15 18.88
C ALA A 261 -17.14 -25.40 18.49
N PHE A 262 -17.29 -24.10 18.21
CA PHE A 262 -16.15 -23.22 18.00
C PHE A 262 -16.29 -21.93 18.81
N PHE A 263 -15.15 -21.38 19.20
CA PHE A 263 -15.05 -20.08 19.84
C PHE A 263 -13.98 -19.26 19.13
N VAL A 264 -14.29 -18.01 18.85
CA VAL A 264 -13.35 -17.03 18.25
C VAL A 264 -13.40 -15.76 19.06
N TRP A 265 -12.26 -15.36 19.57
CA TRP A 265 -12.06 -14.04 20.14
C TRP A 265 -11.00 -13.30 19.38
N GLN A 266 -11.24 -12.00 19.13
CA GLN A 266 -10.31 -11.13 18.41
C GLN A 266 -10.27 -9.77 19.08
N MET A 267 -9.07 -9.21 19.19
CA MET A 267 -8.84 -7.84 19.66
C MET A 267 -7.90 -7.11 18.68
N THR A 268 -8.25 -5.90 18.32
CA THR A 268 -7.42 -5.02 17.48
C THR A 268 -7.18 -3.71 18.21
N TYR A 269 -5.93 -3.30 18.29
CA TYR A 269 -5.53 -2.01 18.84
C TYR A 269 -4.94 -1.13 17.74
N THR A 270 -5.38 0.12 17.68
CA THR A 270 -4.83 1.15 16.81
C THR A 270 -4.31 2.29 17.67
N GLY A 271 -3.01 2.55 17.56
CA GLY A 271 -2.35 3.62 18.31
C GLY A 271 -2.77 5.02 17.85
N ARG A 272 -2.30 6.01 18.59
CA ARG A 272 -2.52 7.44 18.31
C ARG A 272 -2.13 7.78 16.87
N ARG A 273 -2.95 8.63 16.20
CA ARG A 273 -2.72 9.13 14.85
C ARG A 273 -2.77 10.64 14.84
N PHE A 274 -1.78 11.26 14.24
CA PHE A 274 -1.85 12.71 13.98
C PHE A 274 -2.85 12.98 12.86
N ILE A 275 -3.61 14.06 12.98
CA ILE A 275 -4.56 14.54 11.97
C ILE A 275 -4.05 15.77 11.23
N THR A 276 -3.00 16.41 11.76
CA THR A 276 -2.34 17.57 11.16
C THR A 276 -0.92 17.21 10.71
N THR A 277 -0.40 17.95 9.74
CA THR A 277 0.93 17.72 9.17
C THR A 277 2.08 18.15 10.10
N ASP A 278 1.80 19.00 11.07
CA ASP A 278 2.75 19.50 12.08
C ASP A 278 2.72 18.71 13.40
N GLU A 279 1.94 17.62 13.46
CA GLU A 279 1.71 16.78 14.65
C GLU A 279 1.05 17.53 15.84
N SER A 280 0.42 18.70 15.62
CA SER A 280 -0.22 19.48 16.69
C SER A 280 -1.51 18.83 17.22
N TYR A 281 -2.26 18.15 16.38
CA TYR A 281 -3.48 17.45 16.75
C TYR A 281 -3.42 15.96 16.42
N ALA A 282 -4.03 15.16 17.27
CA ALA A 282 -4.09 13.71 17.08
C ALA A 282 -5.40 13.11 17.59
N THR A 283 -5.77 11.96 17.04
CA THR A 283 -6.84 11.12 17.60
C THR A 283 -6.28 10.22 18.68
N ASP A 284 -7.08 9.94 19.72
CA ASP A 284 -6.71 8.98 20.74
C ASP A 284 -6.61 7.55 20.18
N PRO A 285 -5.81 6.69 20.82
CA PRO A 285 -5.78 5.28 20.49
C PRO A 285 -7.11 4.60 20.86
N TYR A 286 -7.43 3.53 20.17
CA TYR A 286 -8.63 2.75 20.47
C TYR A 286 -8.40 1.25 20.26
N SER A 287 -9.24 0.45 20.91
CA SER A 287 -9.31 -1.00 20.71
C SER A 287 -10.73 -1.43 20.35
N VAL A 288 -10.80 -2.50 19.56
CA VAL A 288 -12.04 -3.16 19.16
C VAL A 288 -11.92 -4.63 19.53
N HIS A 289 -12.98 -5.19 20.14
CA HIS A 289 -13.06 -6.59 20.57
C HIS A 289 -14.12 -7.34 19.81
#